data_836ddef2317c2bc525844003a4008421
#
_entry.id   836ddef2317c2bc525844003a4008421
#
_cell.length_a   1.000
_cell.length_b   1.000
_cell.length_c   1.000
_cell.angle_alpha   90.00
_cell.angle_beta   90.00
_cell.angle_gamma   90.00
#
_symmetry.space_group_name_H-M   'P 1'
#
loop_
_entity.id
_entity.type
_entity.pdbx_description
1 polymer ?
#
loop_
_entity_poly.entity_id
_entity_poly.type
_entity_poly.pdbx_seq_one_letter_code
_entity_poly.pdbx_strand_id
1 'polypeptide(L)'
;QAKMLCCAPSLSTHNPGATLKVAKRNERMRSAGGHLHLAVGSTFHGPAGADKKPTDNPDTIRFVNLLDILVGLPSVLLDRDPNAAKRRRVYGRAGEHRLPPHGVEYRTLSNFWLRNYILMSFVFGQARQAYNIWGSSKPHAKGYDIDYLPVTVNFDFYADLLKRVDMKSVARAINRNDLDLAWKLWDKVSEFTTEFNPHQGNGVNAST
;
A
#
# COMPACT_ATOMS: atom_id res chain seq x y z
N GLN A 1 -27.44 16.63 -15.83
CA GLN A 1 -26.93 15.26 -15.99
C GLN A 1 -25.49 15.23 -15.50
N ALA A 2 -25.25 14.80 -14.26
CA ALA A 2 -23.90 14.57 -13.78
C ALA A 2 -23.30 13.43 -14.65
N LYS A 3 -22.37 13.78 -15.52
CA LYS A 3 -21.57 12.79 -16.24
C LYS A 3 -20.96 11.85 -15.22
N MET A 4 -21.08 10.55 -15.42
CA MET A 4 -20.37 9.56 -14.61
C MET A 4 -18.88 9.87 -14.68
N LEU A 5 -18.30 10.28 -13.57
CA LEU A 5 -16.85 10.28 -13.40
C LEU A 5 -16.42 8.81 -13.24
N CYS A 6 -16.26 8.15 -14.37
CA CYS A 6 -15.76 6.79 -14.40
C CYS A 6 -14.24 6.82 -14.27
N CYS A 7 -13.75 6.40 -13.12
CA CYS A 7 -12.36 6.02 -13.01
C CYS A 7 -12.12 4.73 -13.81
N ALA A 8 -10.97 4.61 -14.49
CA ALA A 8 -10.54 3.35 -15.06
C ALA A 8 -10.54 2.25 -13.98
N PRO A 9 -10.83 0.98 -14.33
CA PRO A 9 -10.85 -0.12 -13.37
C PRO A 9 -9.56 -0.23 -12.58
N SER A 10 -9.67 -0.67 -11.32
CA SER A 10 -8.51 -0.98 -10.49
C SER A 10 -8.05 -2.40 -10.75
N LEU A 11 -6.75 -2.64 -10.57
CA LEU A 11 -6.14 -3.96 -10.42
C LEU A 11 -6.21 -4.38 -8.96
N SER A 12 -6.07 -5.68 -8.66
CA SER A 12 -6.00 -6.17 -7.28
C SER A 12 -4.94 -7.25 -7.15
N THR A 13 -4.06 -7.12 -6.16
CA THR A 13 -3.07 -8.16 -5.82
C THR A 13 -3.69 -9.39 -5.17
N HIS A 14 -4.87 -9.25 -4.56
CA HIS A 14 -5.59 -10.36 -3.91
C HIS A 14 -6.51 -11.12 -4.86
N ASN A 15 -6.71 -10.61 -6.07
CA ASN A 15 -7.45 -11.28 -7.13
C ASN A 15 -6.82 -10.93 -8.48
N PRO A 16 -5.64 -11.48 -8.79
CA PRO A 16 -4.92 -11.21 -10.03
C PRO A 16 -5.77 -11.53 -11.25
N GLY A 17 -5.79 -10.61 -12.21
CA GLY A 17 -6.58 -10.76 -13.45
C GLY A 17 -8.04 -10.30 -13.34
N ALA A 18 -8.57 -10.03 -12.15
CA ALA A 18 -9.89 -9.43 -12.00
C ALA A 18 -9.79 -7.91 -12.06
N THR A 19 -10.47 -7.32 -13.02
CA THR A 19 -10.80 -5.89 -12.98
C THR A 19 -11.96 -5.68 -12.02
N LEU A 20 -11.73 -4.86 -11.00
CA LEU A 20 -12.78 -4.54 -10.04
C LEU A 20 -13.85 -3.70 -10.73
N LYS A 21 -15.08 -4.22 -10.78
CA LYS A 21 -16.21 -3.55 -11.40
C LYS A 21 -16.49 -2.23 -10.67
N VAL A 22 -16.58 -1.16 -11.42
CA VAL A 22 -17.08 0.13 -10.94
C VAL A 22 -18.52 -0.07 -10.41
N ALA A 23 -18.84 0.58 -9.29
CA ALA A 23 -20.17 0.51 -8.68
C ALA A 23 -21.29 0.75 -9.70
N LYS A 24 -22.35 -0.03 -9.59
CA LYS A 24 -23.52 0.08 -10.49
C LYS A 24 -24.13 1.50 -10.40
N ARG A 25 -24.60 2.00 -11.54
CA ARG A 25 -25.13 3.35 -11.79
C ARG A 25 -26.22 3.85 -10.82
N ASN A 26 -26.84 2.95 -10.04
CA ASN A 26 -27.97 3.27 -9.17
C ASN A 26 -27.59 3.51 -7.70
N GLU A 27 -26.31 3.47 -7.33
CA GLU A 27 -25.93 3.73 -5.95
C GLU A 27 -25.91 5.23 -5.67
N ARG A 28 -26.71 5.66 -4.66
CA ARG A 28 -26.75 7.05 -4.19
C ARG A 28 -25.46 7.47 -3.46
N MET A 29 -24.61 6.50 -3.12
CA MET A 29 -23.36 6.75 -2.45
C MET A 29 -22.27 7.19 -3.44
N ARG A 30 -21.60 8.30 -3.13
CA ARG A 30 -20.37 8.70 -3.79
C ARG A 30 -19.20 8.36 -2.85
N SER A 31 -18.25 7.59 -3.33
CA SER A 31 -17.02 7.31 -2.57
C SER A 31 -15.91 8.24 -3.04
N ALA A 32 -15.26 8.90 -2.07
CA ALA A 32 -14.02 9.61 -2.33
C ALA A 32 -12.83 8.71 -1.97
N GLY A 33 -11.77 8.76 -2.78
CA GLY A 33 -10.49 8.13 -2.50
C GLY A 33 -9.47 9.14 -2.03
N GLY A 34 -8.53 8.71 -1.21
CA GLY A 34 -7.31 9.43 -0.89
C GLY A 34 -6.14 8.62 -1.42
N HIS A 35 -5.93 8.65 -2.74
CA HIS A 35 -4.94 7.80 -3.37
C HIS A 35 -3.53 8.28 -3.08
N LEU A 36 -2.61 7.34 -2.93
CA LEU A 36 -1.18 7.63 -2.87
C LEU A 36 -0.56 7.32 -4.22
N HIS A 37 0.12 8.30 -4.79
CA HIS A 37 0.93 8.14 -5.98
C HIS A 37 2.40 8.02 -5.58
N LEU A 38 3.01 6.92 -5.92
CA LEU A 38 4.37 6.56 -5.55
C LEU A 38 5.20 6.43 -6.83
N ALA A 39 6.18 7.32 -6.98
CA ALA A 39 7.08 7.35 -8.13
C ALA A 39 8.19 6.30 -7.92
N VAL A 40 7.93 5.08 -8.33
CA VAL A 40 8.85 3.94 -8.20
C VAL A 40 9.45 3.53 -9.56
N GLY A 41 9.33 4.40 -10.55
CA GLY A 41 9.84 4.22 -11.90
C GLY A 41 9.08 3.16 -12.72
N SER A 42 9.65 2.81 -13.86
CA SER A 42 9.07 1.82 -14.79
C SER A 42 9.22 0.36 -14.34
N THR A 43 9.80 0.12 -13.17
CA THR A 43 10.12 -1.23 -12.64
C THR A 43 8.88 -2.14 -12.57
N PHE A 44 7.70 -1.57 -12.41
CA PHE A 44 6.45 -2.31 -12.30
C PHE A 44 5.78 -2.61 -13.65
N HIS A 45 6.22 -1.97 -14.73
CA HIS A 45 5.62 -2.17 -16.04
C HIS A 45 6.16 -3.37 -16.80
N GLY A 46 7.25 -4.00 -16.29
CA GLY A 46 7.98 -5.02 -16.99
C GLY A 46 8.76 -4.47 -18.21
N PRO A 47 9.58 -5.27 -18.85
CA PRO A 47 10.23 -4.87 -20.10
C PRO A 47 9.17 -4.60 -21.17
N ALA A 48 9.35 -3.53 -21.96
CA ALA A 48 8.48 -3.20 -23.07
C ALA A 48 8.39 -4.41 -24.01
N GLY A 49 7.17 -4.90 -24.29
CA GLY A 49 6.93 -6.06 -25.15
C GLY A 49 6.71 -7.39 -24.41
N ALA A 50 6.69 -7.41 -23.08
CA ALA A 50 6.30 -8.61 -22.36
C ALA A 50 4.75 -8.75 -22.37
N ASP A 51 4.25 -9.85 -22.93
CA ASP A 51 2.82 -10.23 -22.93
C ASP A 51 2.25 -10.51 -21.53
N LYS A 52 3.03 -10.28 -20.48
CA LYS A 52 2.61 -10.46 -19.09
C LYS A 52 1.74 -9.30 -18.65
N LYS A 53 0.56 -9.65 -18.15
CA LYS A 53 -0.31 -8.64 -17.52
C LYS A 53 0.43 -7.96 -16.38
N PRO A 54 0.36 -6.63 -16.27
CA PRO A 54 1.02 -5.87 -15.19
C PRO A 54 0.66 -6.38 -13.78
N THR A 55 -0.46 -7.06 -13.63
CA THR A 55 -0.95 -7.67 -12.38
C THR A 55 -0.11 -8.83 -11.85
N ASP A 56 0.73 -9.43 -12.70
CA ASP A 56 1.47 -10.65 -12.35
C ASP A 56 2.95 -10.36 -12.03
N ASN A 57 3.33 -9.08 -11.98
CA ASN A 57 4.68 -8.67 -11.61
C ASN A 57 4.88 -8.88 -10.09
N PRO A 58 5.78 -9.78 -9.66
CA PRO A 58 6.03 -10.07 -8.24
C PRO A 58 6.45 -8.84 -7.44
N ASP A 59 7.15 -7.89 -8.04
CA ASP A 59 7.55 -6.64 -7.39
C ASP A 59 6.36 -5.74 -7.10
N THR A 60 5.42 -5.64 -8.05
CA THR A 60 4.17 -4.91 -7.83
C THR A 60 3.37 -5.55 -6.69
N ILE A 61 3.21 -6.88 -6.71
CA ILE A 61 2.49 -7.61 -5.68
C ILE A 61 3.13 -7.38 -4.32
N ARG A 62 4.46 -7.53 -4.22
CA ARG A 62 5.21 -7.31 -2.97
C ARG A 62 5.02 -5.90 -2.43
N PHE A 63 5.18 -4.89 -3.29
CA PHE A 63 5.07 -3.50 -2.87
C PHE A 63 3.65 -3.13 -2.44
N VAL A 64 2.63 -3.54 -3.19
CA VAL A 64 1.23 -3.28 -2.83
C VAL A 64 0.83 -4.03 -1.56
N ASN A 65 1.35 -5.24 -1.34
CA ASN A 65 1.15 -5.97 -0.09
C ASN A 65 1.77 -5.25 1.11
N LEU A 66 2.96 -4.67 0.95
CA LEU A 66 3.58 -3.82 1.99
C LEU A 66 2.71 -2.59 2.28
N LEU A 67 2.16 -1.96 1.25
CA LEU A 67 1.22 -0.85 1.44
C LEU A 67 -0.06 -1.29 2.15
N ASP A 68 -0.58 -2.48 1.86
CA ASP A 68 -1.73 -3.01 2.60
C ASP A 68 -1.43 -3.24 4.08
N ILE A 69 -0.23 -3.78 4.40
CA ILE A 69 0.18 -4.02 5.78
C ILE A 69 0.44 -2.71 6.53
N LEU A 70 1.22 -1.80 5.95
CA LEU A 70 1.73 -0.62 6.66
C LEU A 70 0.83 0.60 6.56
N VAL A 71 -0.02 0.69 5.54
CA VAL A 71 -0.90 1.84 5.29
C VAL A 71 -2.37 1.44 5.32
N GLY A 72 -2.73 0.39 4.60
CA GLY A 72 -4.11 -0.07 4.49
C GLY A 72 -4.66 -0.60 5.80
N LEU A 73 -3.92 -1.44 6.50
CA LEU A 73 -4.32 -2.02 7.77
C LEU A 73 -4.55 -0.97 8.86
N PRO A 74 -3.60 -0.06 9.17
CA PRO A 74 -3.86 0.98 10.15
C PRO A 74 -4.93 1.98 9.71
N SER A 75 -5.20 2.13 8.41
CA SER A 75 -6.31 2.96 7.94
C SER A 75 -7.67 2.48 8.44
N VAL A 76 -7.82 1.17 8.72
CA VAL A 76 -9.04 0.63 9.32
C VAL A 76 -9.26 1.17 10.73
N LEU A 77 -8.17 1.37 11.48
CA LEU A 77 -8.19 1.87 12.85
C LEU A 77 -8.38 3.39 12.93
N LEU A 78 -7.91 4.12 11.92
CA LEU A 78 -7.85 5.58 11.90
C LEU A 78 -9.03 6.23 11.16
N ASP A 79 -9.63 5.51 10.21
CA ASP A 79 -10.78 6.00 9.45
C ASP A 79 -12.07 5.86 10.25
N ARG A 80 -12.53 6.97 10.81
CA ARG A 80 -13.74 7.04 11.65
C ARG A 80 -15.04 7.20 10.86
N ASP A 81 -15.00 7.09 9.51
CA ASP A 81 -16.22 7.18 8.70
C ASP A 81 -17.11 5.95 8.93
N PRO A 82 -18.36 6.12 9.42
CA PRO A 82 -19.28 5.00 9.64
C PRO A 82 -19.63 4.23 8.35
N ASN A 83 -19.38 4.83 7.19
CA ASN A 83 -19.57 4.20 5.88
C ASN A 83 -18.31 3.53 5.33
N ALA A 84 -17.19 3.50 6.08
CA ALA A 84 -15.94 2.90 5.62
C ALA A 84 -16.12 1.46 5.13
N ALA A 85 -16.83 0.62 5.88
CA ALA A 85 -17.16 -0.75 5.49
C ALA A 85 -18.00 -0.82 4.22
N LYS A 86 -18.97 0.09 4.06
CA LYS A 86 -19.82 0.17 2.87
C LYS A 86 -19.03 0.61 1.65
N ARG A 87 -18.13 1.60 1.82
CA ARG A 87 -17.23 2.05 0.76
C ARG A 87 -16.38 0.89 0.24
N ARG A 88 -15.76 0.11 1.14
CA ARG A 88 -14.86 -1.01 0.79
C ARG A 88 -15.55 -2.14 0.01
N ARG A 89 -16.88 -2.23 0.03
CA ARG A 89 -17.62 -3.17 -0.83
C ARG A 89 -17.57 -2.79 -2.30
N VAL A 90 -17.44 -1.51 -2.60
CA VAL A 90 -17.52 -0.97 -3.97
C VAL A 90 -16.22 -0.34 -4.44
N TYR A 91 -15.37 0.13 -3.51
CA TYR A 91 -14.16 0.86 -3.81
C TYR A 91 -13.18 0.90 -2.63
N GLY A 92 -11.87 0.81 -2.91
CA GLY A 92 -10.82 0.89 -1.89
C GLY A 92 -10.66 -0.39 -1.09
N ARG A 93 -10.73 -1.53 -1.75
CA ARG A 93 -10.41 -2.84 -1.17
C ARG A 93 -8.91 -2.99 -1.01
N ALA A 94 -8.50 -3.96 -0.21
CA ALA A 94 -7.11 -4.36 -0.10
C ALA A 94 -6.53 -4.68 -1.49
N GLY A 95 -5.30 -4.26 -1.72
CA GLY A 95 -4.58 -4.49 -2.96
C GLY A 95 -5.06 -3.69 -4.16
N GLU A 96 -6.04 -2.79 -4.00
CA GLU A 96 -6.49 -1.97 -5.13
C GLU A 96 -5.43 -0.96 -5.55
N HIS A 97 -5.00 -1.05 -6.80
CA HIS A 97 -3.97 -0.19 -7.36
C HIS A 97 -4.16 0.04 -8.86
N ARG A 98 -3.40 0.97 -9.40
CA ARG A 98 -3.12 1.16 -10.83
C ARG A 98 -1.63 1.37 -11.03
N LEU A 99 -1.21 1.18 -12.28
CA LEU A 99 0.17 1.38 -12.70
C LEU A 99 0.25 2.53 -13.71
N PRO A 100 0.22 3.78 -13.25
CA PRO A 100 0.50 4.92 -14.11
C PRO A 100 1.98 4.89 -14.55
N PRO A 101 2.36 5.64 -15.62
CA PRO A 101 3.72 5.61 -16.14
C PRO A 101 4.81 5.91 -15.10
N HIS A 102 4.49 6.67 -14.06
CA HIS A 102 5.42 7.06 -13.01
C HIS A 102 5.56 6.03 -11.87
N GLY A 103 4.75 4.96 -11.84
CA GLY A 103 4.87 3.96 -10.78
C GLY A 103 3.58 3.32 -10.33
N VAL A 104 3.21 3.48 -9.05
CA VAL A 104 2.01 2.88 -8.43
C VAL A 104 1.09 3.95 -7.89
N GLU A 105 -0.20 3.85 -8.22
CA GLU A 105 -1.30 4.53 -7.55
C GLU A 105 -1.98 3.54 -6.61
N TYR A 106 -1.73 3.66 -5.29
CA TYR A 106 -2.39 2.85 -4.27
C TYR A 106 -3.75 3.44 -3.92
N ARG A 107 -4.83 2.64 -4.00
CA ARG A 107 -6.22 3.12 -4.03
C ARG A 107 -7.08 2.68 -2.86
N THR A 108 -6.52 1.94 -1.92
CA THR A 108 -7.26 1.38 -0.77
C THR A 108 -7.79 2.46 0.18
N LEU A 109 -7.08 3.57 0.32
CA LEU A 109 -7.42 4.61 1.29
C LEU A 109 -8.66 5.43 0.88
N SER A 110 -9.45 5.83 1.89
CA SER A 110 -10.35 6.97 1.79
C SER A 110 -9.57 8.27 1.98
N ASN A 111 -10.26 9.39 1.95
CA ASN A 111 -9.66 10.71 2.17
C ASN A 111 -9.51 11.09 3.66
N PHE A 112 -9.65 10.14 4.60
CA PHE A 112 -9.61 10.41 6.05
C PHE A 112 -8.35 11.13 6.50
N TRP A 113 -7.22 10.81 5.89
CA TRP A 113 -5.90 11.32 6.24
C TRP A 113 -5.66 12.78 5.83
N LEU A 114 -6.52 13.33 4.96
CA LEU A 114 -6.47 14.75 4.59
C LEU A 114 -7.04 15.67 5.66
N ARG A 115 -7.60 15.14 6.76
CA ARG A 115 -8.23 15.96 7.83
C ARG A 115 -7.23 16.81 8.60
N ASN A 116 -6.02 16.31 8.81
CA ASN A 116 -4.97 17.02 9.52
C ASN A 116 -3.58 16.52 9.18
N TYR A 117 -2.57 17.29 9.53
CA TYR A 117 -1.18 17.01 9.19
C TYR A 117 -0.62 15.76 9.90
N ILE A 118 -1.11 15.41 11.09
CA ILE A 118 -0.65 14.22 11.83
C ILE A 118 -1.00 12.96 11.06
N LEU A 119 -2.24 12.86 10.58
CA LEU A 119 -2.68 11.73 9.75
C LEU A 119 -1.94 11.70 8.41
N MET A 120 -1.71 12.87 7.80
CA MET A 120 -0.92 12.98 6.57
C MET A 120 0.51 12.47 6.80
N SER A 121 1.18 12.96 7.84
CA SER A 121 2.55 12.57 8.18
C SER A 121 2.65 11.08 8.49
N PHE A 122 1.67 10.51 9.20
CA PHE A 122 1.58 9.09 9.46
C PHE A 122 1.47 8.29 8.15
N VAL A 123 0.52 8.61 7.30
CA VAL A 123 0.28 7.88 6.03
C VAL A 123 1.49 7.96 5.11
N PHE A 124 2.10 9.13 4.96
CA PHE A 124 3.32 9.27 4.15
C PHE A 124 4.52 8.58 4.79
N GLY A 125 4.66 8.63 6.12
CA GLY A 125 5.71 7.93 6.85
C GLY A 125 5.63 6.41 6.62
N GLN A 126 4.44 5.83 6.77
CA GLN A 126 4.21 4.41 6.53
C GLN A 126 4.41 4.01 5.06
N ALA A 127 3.97 4.85 4.12
CA ALA A 127 4.20 4.60 2.70
C ALA A 127 5.70 4.65 2.34
N ARG A 128 6.44 5.57 2.94
CA ARG A 128 7.90 5.64 2.80
C ARG A 128 8.58 4.41 3.39
N GLN A 129 8.12 3.94 4.55
CA GLN A 129 8.64 2.71 5.16
C GLN A 129 8.39 1.50 4.25
N ALA A 130 7.18 1.37 3.68
CA ALA A 130 6.89 0.32 2.69
C ALA A 130 7.83 0.39 1.48
N TYR A 131 8.11 1.59 0.99
CA TYR A 131 9.07 1.81 -0.09
C TYR A 131 10.50 1.38 0.29
N ASN A 132 10.96 1.75 1.49
CA ASN A 132 12.29 1.39 1.97
C ASN A 132 12.45 -0.13 2.11
N ILE A 133 11.47 -0.81 2.70
CA ILE A 133 11.46 -2.27 2.84
C ILE A 133 11.47 -2.95 1.46
N TRP A 134 10.64 -2.47 0.54
CA TRP A 134 10.61 -2.99 -0.82
C TRP A 134 11.94 -2.76 -1.55
N GLY A 135 12.49 -1.54 -1.48
CA GLY A 135 13.75 -1.17 -2.12
C GLY A 135 14.94 -1.98 -1.60
N SER A 136 14.99 -2.22 -0.29
CA SER A 136 16.06 -3.00 0.35
C SER A 136 16.05 -4.49 -0.07
N SER A 137 14.92 -5.00 -0.53
CA SER A 137 14.79 -6.38 -1.00
C SER A 137 15.26 -6.60 -2.45
N LYS A 138 15.77 -5.55 -3.11
CA LYS A 138 16.23 -5.64 -4.49
C LYS A 138 17.74 -5.79 -4.57
N PRO A 139 18.26 -6.68 -5.42
CA PRO A 139 19.65 -6.61 -5.81
C PRO A 139 19.87 -5.25 -6.49
N HIS A 140 20.93 -4.55 -6.12
CA HIS A 140 21.30 -3.26 -6.70
C HIS A 140 21.31 -3.34 -8.22
N ALA A 141 20.26 -2.85 -8.87
CA ALA A 141 20.28 -2.65 -10.30
C ALA A 141 21.26 -1.50 -10.57
N LYS A 142 22.39 -1.80 -11.25
CA LYS A 142 23.34 -0.80 -11.71
C LYS A 142 22.57 0.27 -12.50
N GLY A 143 22.53 1.50 -11.98
CA GLY A 143 21.96 2.65 -12.68
C GLY A 143 20.86 3.42 -11.93
N TYR A 144 20.47 3.04 -10.74
CA TYR A 144 19.69 3.89 -9.86
C TYR A 144 20.60 4.41 -8.76
N ASP A 145 20.82 5.69 -8.71
CA ASP A 145 21.43 6.41 -7.57
C ASP A 145 20.50 6.25 -6.35
N ILE A 146 20.63 5.10 -5.68
CA ILE A 146 20.01 4.89 -4.38
C ILE A 146 21.09 5.19 -3.31
N ASP A 147 21.73 6.34 -3.44
CA ASP A 147 22.76 6.81 -2.49
C ASP A 147 22.19 7.10 -1.09
N TYR A 148 20.91 6.88 -0.87
CA TYR A 148 20.21 7.16 0.40
C TYR A 148 19.70 5.93 1.15
N LEU A 149 19.92 4.71 0.66
CA LEU A 149 19.56 3.51 1.41
C LEU A 149 20.82 2.88 2.01
N PRO A 150 20.88 2.71 3.34
CA PRO A 150 21.98 1.99 3.95
C PRO A 150 22.04 0.55 3.43
N VAL A 151 23.20 0.15 2.94
CA VAL A 151 23.50 -1.09 2.19
C VAL A 151 23.31 -2.38 3.00
N THR A 152 22.83 -2.32 4.22
CA THR A 152 22.79 -3.45 5.16
C THR A 152 21.38 -3.87 5.60
N VAL A 153 20.36 -3.62 4.79
CA VAL A 153 19.03 -4.11 5.16
C VAL A 153 18.89 -5.57 4.74
N ASN A 154 18.62 -6.40 5.74
CA ASN A 154 18.44 -7.84 5.60
C ASN A 154 17.39 -8.15 4.53
N PHE A 155 17.76 -8.90 3.51
CA PHE A 155 16.91 -9.30 2.37
C PHE A 155 15.63 -10.02 2.78
N ASP A 156 15.55 -10.50 4.01
CA ASP A 156 14.44 -11.30 4.52
C ASP A 156 13.38 -10.51 5.28
N PHE A 157 13.51 -9.17 5.42
CA PHE A 157 12.57 -8.39 6.23
C PHE A 157 11.11 -8.54 5.76
N TYR A 158 10.87 -8.54 4.46
CA TYR A 158 9.53 -8.78 3.92
C TYR A 158 9.04 -10.21 4.22
N ALA A 159 9.92 -11.21 4.07
CA ALA A 159 9.58 -12.60 4.39
C ALA A 159 9.29 -12.77 5.89
N ASP A 160 10.06 -12.12 6.75
CA ASP A 160 9.82 -12.14 8.19
C ASP A 160 8.53 -11.44 8.59
N LEU A 161 8.19 -10.35 7.92
CA LEU A 161 6.90 -9.68 8.08
C LEU A 161 5.74 -10.62 7.72
N LEU A 162 5.85 -11.37 6.62
CA LEU A 162 4.83 -12.35 6.20
C LEU A 162 4.71 -13.56 7.13
N LYS A 163 5.73 -13.88 7.92
CA LYS A 163 5.62 -14.90 8.99
C LYS A 163 4.73 -14.41 10.14
N ARG A 164 4.65 -13.10 10.37
CA ARG A 164 3.87 -12.49 11.46
C ARG A 164 2.41 -12.25 11.08
N VAL A 165 2.16 -11.92 9.83
CA VAL A 165 0.81 -11.64 9.30
C VAL A 165 0.60 -12.28 7.95
N ASP A 166 -0.50 -12.99 7.77
CA ASP A 166 -0.88 -13.52 6.46
C ASP A 166 -1.72 -12.52 5.67
N MET A 167 -1.49 -12.45 4.37
CA MET A 167 -2.15 -11.48 3.49
C MET A 167 -3.66 -11.69 3.36
N LYS A 168 -4.17 -12.91 3.58
CA LYS A 168 -5.61 -13.18 3.55
C LYS A 168 -6.30 -12.52 4.75
N SER A 169 -5.67 -12.60 5.92
CA SER A 169 -6.16 -11.92 7.14
C SER A 169 -6.06 -10.41 7.01
N VAL A 170 -4.96 -9.87 6.46
CA VAL A 170 -4.82 -8.44 6.17
C VAL A 170 -5.93 -7.97 5.23
N ALA A 171 -6.12 -8.65 4.10
CA ALA A 171 -7.17 -8.32 3.15
C ALA A 171 -8.57 -8.42 3.76
N ARG A 172 -8.82 -9.41 4.63
CA ARG A 172 -10.09 -9.55 5.35
C ARG A 172 -10.33 -8.37 6.29
N ALA A 173 -9.34 -8.00 7.09
CA ALA A 173 -9.43 -6.87 8.01
C ALA A 173 -9.76 -5.58 7.26
N ILE A 174 -9.05 -5.30 6.18
CA ILE A 174 -9.29 -4.12 5.35
C ILE A 174 -10.68 -4.17 4.70
N ASN A 175 -11.00 -5.25 3.98
CA ASN A 175 -12.21 -5.33 3.15
C ASN A 175 -13.50 -5.34 3.97
N ARG A 176 -13.47 -5.88 5.18
CA ARG A 176 -14.62 -5.92 6.10
C ARG A 176 -14.65 -4.75 7.07
N ASN A 177 -13.61 -3.92 7.08
CA ASN A 177 -13.41 -2.89 8.10
C ASN A 177 -13.49 -3.48 9.51
N ASP A 178 -12.82 -4.62 9.70
CA ASP A 178 -12.80 -5.41 10.92
C ASP A 178 -11.78 -4.82 11.89
N LEU A 179 -12.25 -4.02 12.84
CA LEU A 179 -11.40 -3.27 13.78
C LEU A 179 -10.61 -4.21 14.71
N ASP A 180 -11.24 -5.27 15.21
CA ASP A 180 -10.58 -6.20 16.14
C ASP A 180 -9.47 -6.97 15.45
N LEU A 181 -9.74 -7.46 14.24
CA LEU A 181 -8.73 -8.14 13.45
C LEU A 181 -7.62 -7.18 13.03
N ALA A 182 -7.98 -5.96 12.61
CA ALA A 182 -6.98 -4.95 12.22
C ALA A 182 -6.06 -4.61 13.38
N TRP A 183 -6.61 -4.46 14.61
CA TRP A 183 -5.82 -4.19 15.80
C TRP A 183 -4.85 -5.32 16.13
N LYS A 184 -5.35 -6.58 16.14
CA LYS A 184 -4.52 -7.76 16.40
C LYS A 184 -3.38 -7.93 15.39
N LEU A 185 -3.62 -7.60 14.11
CA LEU A 185 -2.59 -7.68 13.08
C LEU A 185 -1.61 -6.51 13.18
N TRP A 186 -2.12 -5.30 13.44
CA TRP A 186 -1.30 -4.11 13.57
C TRP A 186 -0.34 -4.18 14.76
N ASP A 187 -0.77 -4.72 15.88
CA ASP A 187 0.06 -4.93 17.06
C ASP A 187 1.33 -5.71 16.72
N LYS A 188 1.18 -6.83 16.00
CA LYS A 188 2.30 -7.65 15.53
C LYS A 188 3.22 -6.92 14.53
N VAL A 189 2.64 -6.04 13.71
CA VAL A 189 3.37 -5.31 12.67
C VAL A 189 4.09 -4.10 13.26
N SER A 190 3.43 -3.33 14.12
CA SER A 190 3.98 -2.11 14.70
C SER A 190 5.21 -2.40 15.55
N GLU A 191 5.18 -3.44 16.37
CA GLU A 191 6.34 -3.89 17.14
C GLU A 191 7.53 -4.23 16.23
N PHE A 192 7.27 -5.02 15.19
CA PHE A 192 8.31 -5.43 14.25
C PHE A 192 8.84 -4.29 13.40
N THR A 193 8.01 -3.34 13.00
CA THR A 193 8.42 -2.21 12.15
C THR A 193 9.15 -1.13 12.91
N THR A 194 9.01 -1.05 14.23
CA THR A 194 9.84 -0.15 15.07
C THR A 194 11.30 -0.59 15.12
N GLU A 195 11.57 -1.87 14.93
CA GLU A 195 12.93 -2.41 14.81
C GLU A 195 13.59 -2.04 13.49
N PHE A 196 12.78 -1.72 12.45
CA PHE A 196 13.27 -1.29 11.16
C PHE A 196 13.64 0.20 11.19
N ASN A 197 14.88 0.49 11.57
CA ASN A 197 15.43 1.84 11.48
C ASN A 197 16.39 1.94 10.28
N PRO A 198 15.97 2.60 9.19
CA PRO A 198 16.83 2.76 8.01
C PRO A 198 18.10 3.59 8.29
N HIS A 199 18.18 4.26 9.47
CA HIS A 199 19.30 5.11 9.87
C HIS A 199 20.25 4.45 10.88
N GLN A 200 20.02 3.21 11.29
CA GLN A 200 20.94 2.51 12.22
C GLN A 200 22.34 2.21 11.63
N GLY A 201 22.56 2.47 10.32
CA GLY A 201 23.89 2.36 9.71
C GLY A 201 24.82 3.55 9.91
N ASN A 202 24.31 4.72 10.29
CA ASN A 202 25.11 5.93 10.53
C ASN A 202 24.78 6.46 11.92
N GLY A 203 25.64 6.16 12.87
CA GLY A 203 25.57 6.67 14.25
C GLY A 203 25.58 8.19 14.29
N VAL A 204 24.42 8.80 14.12
CA VAL A 204 24.16 10.19 14.49
C VAL A 204 23.22 10.13 15.67
N ASN A 205 23.81 10.15 16.86
CA ASN A 205 23.10 10.49 18.08
C ASN A 205 22.46 11.86 17.88
N ALA A 206 21.15 11.92 17.72
CA ALA A 206 20.39 13.13 17.94
C ALA A 206 20.23 13.31 19.46
N SER A 207 21.29 13.77 20.10
CA SER A 207 21.21 14.41 21.41
C SER A 207 21.29 15.91 21.16
N THR A 208 20.20 16.58 21.26
CA THR A 208 19.80 17.87 21.83
C THR A 208 18.51 18.35 21.21
#